data_e5e3b18417ef3f1d20d990c9a09f76db
#
_entry.id   e5e3b18417ef3f1d20d990c9a09f76db
#
_cell.length_a   1.000
_cell.length_b   1.000
_cell.length_c   1.000
_cell.angle_alpha   90.00
_cell.angle_beta   90.00
_cell.angle_gamma   90.00
#
_symmetry.space_group_name_H-M   'P 1'
#
loop_
_entity.id
_entity.type
_entity.pdbx_description
1 polymer ?
#
loop_
_entity_poly.entity_id
_entity_poly.type
_entity_poly.pdbx_seq_one_letter_code
_entity_poly.pdbx_strand_id
1 'polypeptide(L)'
;MCAEDWPQAQGSNRDNKSTETELLDKWPKDGPTLLWTFRHSGVGYSGPAVVSDRIYIMGGRNSRAELLSIDAASGRLIWSKPVNKKIFDFEGNSWGAGPRATPTVAGEMIYALAGDGELAAFNLEGELRWHVNMVRDLGGSISIVDAGEPETYGWGYCWSPLVDDNKVICVPGGDRGMIAALDRETGEVIWRSENLTDDATYSSPIKATVDGVDLYIVMTQGGIAGIAAVDGELLWNYKRDRPYSDVVIPTPVYHDQHVYASVGSAGCDLIRLVKQDERSFDVTQVYFSRNMKNDLGGFVLHNGHIYGSSSRRGWVCQTFSSGELEWYSKRVTDSLGEGSVAYADGHLYLYAEREADVALIEAFPEGYEEKGRFELPEESQMRAPSGKNWTHPVIAGGKLYLRDQELLFCYDIK
;
A
#
# COMPACT_ATOMS: atom_id res chain seq x y z
N MET A 1 -5.04 3.31 27.33
CA MET A 1 -4.07 2.84 26.33
C MET A 1 -3.87 4.00 25.35
N CYS A 2 -2.64 4.28 24.89
CA CYS A 2 -2.47 5.26 23.80
C CYS A 2 -3.08 4.68 22.54
N ALA A 3 -3.84 5.49 21.80
CA ALA A 3 -4.33 5.13 20.50
C ALA A 3 -3.16 4.75 19.58
N GLU A 4 -3.32 3.73 18.74
CA GLU A 4 -2.28 3.35 17.79
C GLU A 4 -2.28 4.32 16.61
N ASP A 5 -1.07 4.73 16.19
CA ASP A 5 -0.86 5.50 14.96
C ASP A 5 -0.86 4.56 13.74
N TRP A 6 -1.25 5.11 12.58
CA TRP A 6 -1.11 4.49 11.26
C TRP A 6 -0.21 5.36 10.38
N PRO A 7 1.13 5.38 10.62
CA PRO A 7 2.01 6.45 10.15
C PRO A 7 2.39 6.37 8.67
N GLN A 8 2.04 5.29 7.99
CA GLN A 8 2.44 5.02 6.61
C GLN A 8 1.46 4.06 5.91
N ALA A 9 1.71 3.77 4.64
CA ALA A 9 0.93 2.77 3.90
C ALA A 9 0.90 1.43 4.63
N GLN A 10 -0.30 0.87 4.77
CA GLN A 10 -0.54 -0.46 5.34
C GLN A 10 -0.16 -0.59 6.84
N GLY A 11 -0.10 0.54 7.56
CA GLY A 11 0.16 0.57 9.00
C GLY A 11 1.63 0.55 9.39
N SER A 12 1.88 0.49 10.70
CA SER A 12 3.22 0.61 11.27
C SER A 12 4.21 -0.42 10.73
N ASN A 13 3.74 -1.63 10.43
CA ASN A 13 4.56 -2.74 9.94
C ASN A 13 4.39 -3.02 8.43
N ARG A 14 3.60 -2.23 7.71
CA ARG A 14 3.25 -2.44 6.29
C ARG A 14 2.61 -3.81 6.01
N ASP A 15 1.76 -4.27 6.91
CA ASP A 15 1.10 -5.58 6.86
C ASP A 15 -0.45 -5.49 6.88
N ASN A 16 -1.01 -4.29 6.69
CA ASN A 16 -2.44 -3.98 6.76
C ASN A 16 -3.08 -4.28 8.12
N LYS A 17 -2.31 -4.22 9.22
CA LYS A 17 -2.79 -4.57 10.54
C LYS A 17 -2.67 -3.41 11.52
N SER A 18 -3.72 -3.25 12.35
CA SER A 18 -3.71 -2.45 13.56
C SER A 18 -3.63 -3.38 14.77
N THR A 19 -2.93 -2.94 15.81
CA THR A 19 -2.86 -3.63 17.11
C THR A 19 -3.96 -3.17 18.07
N GLU A 20 -4.88 -2.31 17.62
CA GLU A 20 -5.99 -1.84 18.44
C GLU A 20 -6.91 -2.97 18.88
N THR A 21 -7.46 -2.83 20.07
CA THR A 21 -8.36 -3.77 20.72
C THR A 21 -9.57 -3.03 21.30
N GLU A 22 -10.57 -3.79 21.77
CA GLU A 22 -11.84 -3.27 22.29
C GLU A 22 -12.62 -2.52 21.21
N LEU A 23 -12.52 -2.99 19.97
CA LEU A 23 -13.28 -2.50 18.83
C LEU A 23 -14.63 -3.24 18.75
N LEU A 24 -15.58 -2.68 18.00
CA LEU A 24 -16.86 -3.32 17.76
C LEU A 24 -16.66 -4.68 17.07
N ASP A 25 -17.06 -5.75 17.73
CA ASP A 25 -17.08 -7.13 17.21
C ASP A 25 -18.23 -7.39 16.23
N LYS A 26 -19.21 -6.50 16.23
CA LYS A 26 -20.36 -6.50 15.32
C LYS A 26 -20.86 -5.08 15.09
N TRP A 27 -21.08 -4.74 13.84
CA TRP A 27 -21.64 -3.41 13.52
C TRP A 27 -23.17 -3.37 13.71
N PRO A 28 -23.71 -2.20 14.10
CA PRO A 28 -25.14 -1.92 14.01
C PRO A 28 -25.65 -2.12 12.57
N LYS A 29 -26.98 -2.24 12.42
CA LYS A 29 -27.61 -2.46 11.12
C LYS A 29 -27.24 -1.42 10.07
N ASP A 30 -27.06 -0.16 10.48
CA ASP A 30 -26.74 0.97 9.61
C ASP A 30 -25.22 1.29 9.60
N GLY A 31 -24.38 0.36 10.06
CA GLY A 31 -22.94 0.51 10.19
C GLY A 31 -22.49 1.25 11.44
N PRO A 32 -21.18 1.48 11.61
CA PRO A 32 -20.62 2.27 12.70
C PRO A 32 -20.98 3.76 12.56
N THR A 33 -20.91 4.51 13.66
CA THR A 33 -21.27 5.93 13.67
C THR A 33 -20.33 6.75 12.81
N LEU A 34 -20.86 7.44 11.78
CA LEU A 34 -20.09 8.43 11.02
C LEU A 34 -19.85 9.67 11.91
N LEU A 35 -18.57 9.98 12.15
CA LEU A 35 -18.18 11.15 12.93
C LEU A 35 -18.11 12.42 12.08
N TRP A 36 -17.49 12.34 10.92
CA TRP A 36 -17.37 13.44 9.97
C TRP A 36 -17.00 12.95 8.56
N THR A 37 -17.23 13.82 7.57
CA THR A 37 -16.78 13.68 6.18
C THR A 37 -16.01 14.93 5.76
N PHE A 38 -14.76 14.75 5.30
CA PHE A 38 -13.98 15.80 4.64
C PHE A 38 -14.12 15.68 3.13
N ARG A 39 -14.52 16.77 2.43
CA ARG A 39 -14.90 16.75 1.00
C ARG A 39 -13.91 17.48 0.09
N HIS A 40 -12.67 17.64 0.52
CA HIS A 40 -11.67 18.43 -0.21
C HIS A 40 -10.31 17.73 -0.33
N SER A 41 -10.26 16.39 -0.24
CA SER A 41 -9.01 15.63 -0.42
C SER A 41 -8.49 15.76 -1.87
N GLY A 42 -9.35 16.06 -2.84
CA GLY A 42 -9.00 16.08 -4.25
C GLY A 42 -8.93 14.68 -4.86
N VAL A 43 -8.74 14.60 -6.17
CA VAL A 43 -8.67 13.31 -6.88
C VAL A 43 -7.41 12.52 -6.48
N GLY A 44 -7.51 11.19 -6.56
CA GLY A 44 -6.38 10.29 -6.29
C GLY A 44 -6.73 9.16 -5.34
N TYR A 45 -5.76 8.30 -5.09
CA TYR A 45 -5.92 7.03 -4.37
C TYR A 45 -4.96 6.89 -3.18
N SER A 46 -4.33 7.98 -2.77
CA SER A 46 -3.48 8.00 -1.58
C SER A 46 -4.30 7.63 -0.34
N GLY A 47 -3.81 6.66 0.44
CA GLY A 47 -4.33 6.40 1.78
C GLY A 47 -4.00 7.54 2.75
N PRO A 48 -4.75 7.71 3.85
CA PRO A 48 -4.36 8.58 4.94
C PRO A 48 -3.28 7.94 5.80
N ALA A 49 -2.29 8.72 6.22
CA ALA A 49 -1.44 8.43 7.38
C ALA A 49 -2.03 9.17 8.58
N VAL A 50 -2.23 8.45 9.68
CA VAL A 50 -2.84 8.99 10.91
C VAL A 50 -1.81 8.92 12.03
N VAL A 51 -1.43 10.07 12.57
CA VAL A 51 -0.45 10.16 13.65
C VAL A 51 -0.96 11.14 14.69
N SER A 52 -1.15 10.66 15.91
CA SER A 52 -1.71 11.43 17.03
C SER A 52 -3.05 12.10 16.68
N ASP A 53 -3.10 13.42 16.63
CA ASP A 53 -4.29 14.22 16.31
C ASP A 53 -4.36 14.66 14.83
N ARG A 54 -3.52 14.13 13.97
CA ARG A 54 -3.35 14.57 12.58
C ARG A 54 -3.52 13.45 11.57
N ILE A 55 -4.14 13.81 10.46
CA ILE A 55 -4.23 12.98 9.26
C ILE A 55 -3.43 13.68 8.17
N TYR A 56 -2.55 12.94 7.52
CA TYR A 56 -1.80 13.38 6.35
C TYR A 56 -2.22 12.56 5.13
N ILE A 57 -2.61 13.24 4.07
CA ILE A 57 -3.12 12.59 2.85
C ILE A 57 -2.73 13.39 1.62
N MET A 58 -2.50 12.72 0.50
CA MET A 58 -2.23 13.39 -0.77
C MET A 58 -3.48 13.44 -1.65
N GLY A 59 -3.61 14.53 -2.42
CA GLY A 59 -4.69 14.67 -3.39
C GLY A 59 -4.34 15.58 -4.56
N GLY A 60 -4.99 15.31 -5.68
CA GLY A 60 -4.91 16.18 -6.86
C GLY A 60 -5.84 17.36 -6.72
N ARG A 61 -5.28 18.55 -6.44
CA ARG A 61 -5.99 19.81 -6.22
C ARG A 61 -5.30 20.93 -6.98
N ASN A 62 -6.05 21.93 -7.43
CA ASN A 62 -5.46 23.09 -8.12
C ASN A 62 -4.49 22.70 -9.25
N SER A 63 -4.81 21.63 -9.98
CA SER A 63 -4.02 21.06 -11.08
C SER A 63 -2.63 20.53 -10.69
N ARG A 64 -2.40 20.21 -9.41
CA ARG A 64 -1.13 19.66 -8.88
C ARG A 64 -1.39 18.64 -7.76
N ALA A 65 -0.38 17.86 -7.38
CA ALA A 65 -0.44 17.04 -6.19
C ALA A 65 -0.16 17.91 -4.95
N GLU A 66 -1.04 17.81 -3.96
CA GLU A 66 -0.90 18.51 -2.67
C GLU A 66 -0.89 17.50 -1.52
N LEU A 67 -0.04 17.76 -0.52
CA LEU A 67 -0.09 17.12 0.79
C LEU A 67 -1.00 17.96 1.69
N LEU A 68 -1.95 17.31 2.35
CA LEU A 68 -2.91 17.93 3.26
C LEU A 68 -2.65 17.45 4.68
N SER A 69 -2.79 18.34 5.65
CA SER A 69 -2.92 18.02 7.07
C SER A 69 -4.33 18.32 7.53
N ILE A 70 -4.99 17.34 8.15
CA ILE A 70 -6.38 17.41 8.60
C ILE A 70 -6.40 17.07 10.08
N ASP A 71 -7.22 17.78 10.86
CA ASP A 71 -7.47 17.47 12.27
C ASP A 71 -8.29 16.18 12.39
N ALA A 72 -7.75 15.19 13.08
CA ALA A 72 -8.36 13.84 13.14
C ALA A 72 -9.66 13.81 13.96
N ALA A 73 -9.87 14.76 14.89
CA ALA A 73 -11.09 14.80 15.71
C ALA A 73 -12.26 15.44 14.97
N SER A 74 -11.99 16.50 14.19
CA SER A 74 -13.04 17.31 13.56
C SER A 74 -13.14 17.18 12.04
N GLY A 75 -12.17 16.54 11.37
CA GLY A 75 -12.10 16.48 9.92
C GLY A 75 -11.78 17.83 9.25
N ARG A 76 -11.32 18.85 9.99
CA ARG A 76 -11.03 20.17 9.41
C ARG A 76 -9.63 20.24 8.82
N LEU A 77 -9.51 20.84 7.63
CA LEU A 77 -8.23 21.14 7.01
C LEU A 77 -7.43 22.11 7.88
N ILE A 78 -6.18 21.75 8.19
CA ILE A 78 -5.25 22.57 8.93
C ILE A 78 -4.36 23.35 7.95
N TRP A 79 -3.73 22.61 7.02
CA TRP A 79 -2.96 23.19 5.93
C TRP A 79 -2.93 22.26 4.71
N SER A 80 -2.57 22.85 3.56
CA SER A 80 -2.31 22.14 2.31
C SER A 80 -1.05 22.71 1.66
N LYS A 81 -0.17 21.86 1.16
CA LYS A 81 1.12 22.23 0.55
C LYS A 81 1.32 21.51 -0.78
N PRO A 82 1.83 22.19 -1.81
CA PRO A 82 2.14 21.57 -3.09
C PRO A 82 3.33 20.62 -2.95
N VAL A 83 3.23 19.43 -3.54
CA VAL A 83 4.33 18.47 -3.68
C VAL A 83 5.00 18.63 -5.03
N ASN A 84 4.22 18.84 -6.09
CA ASN A 84 4.71 19.08 -7.45
C ASN A 84 4.05 20.30 -8.10
N LYS A 85 4.41 20.59 -9.35
CA LYS A 85 3.88 21.74 -10.12
C LYS A 85 2.66 21.39 -10.96
N LYS A 86 2.49 20.12 -11.35
CA LYS A 86 1.41 19.65 -12.22
C LYS A 86 1.00 18.24 -11.80
N ILE A 87 -0.30 18.01 -11.73
CA ILE A 87 -0.84 16.67 -11.47
C ILE A 87 -0.35 15.69 -12.54
N PHE A 88 0.10 14.51 -12.10
CA PHE A 88 0.43 13.45 -13.04
C PHE A 88 -0.84 12.87 -13.64
N ASP A 89 -0.88 12.85 -14.95
CA ASP A 89 -1.95 12.27 -15.76
C ASP A 89 -1.43 12.01 -17.18
N PHE A 90 -2.09 11.14 -17.93
CA PHE A 90 -1.79 10.88 -19.34
C PHE A 90 -3.05 10.91 -20.19
N GLU A 91 -2.90 11.16 -21.48
CA GLU A 91 -4.03 11.20 -22.41
C GLU A 91 -4.73 9.84 -22.51
N GLY A 92 -6.06 9.84 -22.38
CA GLY A 92 -6.86 8.61 -22.40
C GLY A 92 -6.96 7.88 -21.06
N ASN A 93 -6.42 8.41 -19.97
CA ASN A 93 -6.52 7.81 -18.64
C ASN A 93 -7.97 7.75 -18.14
N SER A 94 -8.61 6.61 -18.30
CA SER A 94 -9.96 6.36 -17.80
C SER A 94 -10.01 5.93 -16.32
N TRP A 95 -8.86 5.63 -15.70
CA TRP A 95 -8.77 5.18 -14.31
C TRP A 95 -8.59 6.32 -13.31
N GLY A 96 -8.31 7.53 -13.79
CA GLY A 96 -8.20 8.73 -12.98
C GLY A 96 -6.78 9.16 -12.65
N ALA A 97 -6.61 10.48 -12.63
CA ALA A 97 -5.39 11.17 -12.27
C ALA A 97 -5.17 11.21 -10.74
N GLY A 98 -4.04 11.76 -10.34
CA GLY A 98 -3.74 12.11 -8.95
C GLY A 98 -2.81 11.14 -8.25
N PRO A 99 -2.33 11.53 -7.06
CA PRO A 99 -1.37 10.75 -6.29
C PRO A 99 -1.98 9.45 -5.76
N ARG A 100 -1.16 8.40 -5.75
CA ARG A 100 -1.52 7.06 -5.27
C ARG A 100 -0.75 6.67 -4.01
N ALA A 101 0.47 7.15 -3.86
CA ALA A 101 1.30 6.89 -2.70
C ALA A 101 0.68 7.48 -1.42
N THR A 102 0.70 6.69 -0.34
CA THR A 102 0.39 7.18 1.01
C THR A 102 1.60 7.92 1.56
N PRO A 103 1.46 9.12 2.15
CA PRO A 103 2.57 9.78 2.82
C PRO A 103 3.05 8.96 4.02
N THR A 104 4.35 9.04 4.31
CA THR A 104 4.94 8.40 5.49
C THR A 104 5.35 9.46 6.50
N VAL A 105 4.90 9.32 7.73
CA VAL A 105 5.26 10.18 8.86
C VAL A 105 6.27 9.46 9.73
N ALA A 106 7.42 10.09 9.99
CA ALA A 106 8.44 9.55 10.88
C ALA A 106 9.06 10.66 11.72
N GLY A 107 8.85 10.60 13.04
CA GLY A 107 9.22 11.69 13.95
C GLY A 107 8.53 13.00 13.56
N GLU A 108 9.29 14.04 13.31
CA GLU A 108 8.79 15.37 12.95
C GLU A 108 8.71 15.60 11.42
N MET A 109 8.88 14.56 10.61
CA MET A 109 8.96 14.66 9.16
C MET A 109 7.86 13.86 8.45
N ILE A 110 7.44 14.37 7.30
CA ILE A 110 6.45 13.75 6.40
C ILE A 110 7.09 13.62 5.02
N TYR A 111 7.05 12.43 4.44
CA TYR A 111 7.58 12.12 3.12
C TYR A 111 6.43 11.80 2.17
N ALA A 112 6.30 12.59 1.10
CA ALA A 112 5.18 12.53 0.16
C ALA A 112 5.68 12.37 -1.28
N LEU A 113 5.18 11.35 -1.99
CA LEU A 113 5.55 11.03 -3.37
C LEU A 113 4.40 11.33 -4.32
N ALA A 114 4.64 12.16 -5.32
CA ALA A 114 3.71 12.41 -6.41
C ALA A 114 3.96 11.48 -7.61
N GLY A 115 2.95 11.30 -8.46
CA GLY A 115 3.00 10.36 -9.58
C GLY A 115 4.06 10.67 -10.64
N ASP A 116 4.50 11.94 -10.76
CA ASP A 116 5.61 12.36 -11.64
C ASP A 116 7.01 12.08 -11.04
N GLY A 117 7.06 11.39 -9.90
CA GLY A 117 8.28 11.01 -9.20
C GLY A 117 8.84 12.08 -8.27
N GLU A 118 8.13 13.19 -8.04
CA GLU A 118 8.55 14.19 -7.05
C GLU A 118 8.33 13.65 -5.64
N LEU A 119 9.41 13.32 -4.93
CA LEU A 119 9.44 12.98 -3.51
C LEU A 119 9.84 14.22 -2.73
N ALA A 120 8.98 14.66 -1.83
CA ALA A 120 9.18 15.83 -1.00
C ALA A 120 9.09 15.51 0.49
N ALA A 121 9.96 16.10 1.28
CA ALA A 121 9.95 16.02 2.73
C ALA A 121 9.51 17.35 3.34
N PHE A 122 8.57 17.26 4.28
CA PHE A 122 8.01 18.40 5.00
C PHE A 122 8.15 18.16 6.51
N ASN A 123 8.20 19.24 7.31
CA ASN A 123 7.93 19.11 8.74
C ASN A 123 6.41 19.02 9.00
N LEU A 124 6.00 18.81 10.25
CA LEU A 124 4.59 18.68 10.64
C LEU A 124 3.78 19.97 10.44
N GLU A 125 4.43 21.14 10.34
CA GLU A 125 3.83 22.44 10.03
C GLU A 125 3.67 22.66 8.52
N GLY A 126 4.15 21.71 7.69
CA GLY A 126 4.07 21.76 6.23
C GLY A 126 5.12 22.67 5.58
N GLU A 127 6.25 22.90 6.25
CA GLU A 127 7.39 23.57 5.65
C GLU A 127 8.22 22.54 4.88
N LEU A 128 8.48 22.83 3.59
CA LEU A 128 9.31 22.00 2.73
C LEU A 128 10.77 22.03 3.24
N ARG A 129 11.36 20.85 3.43
CA ARG A 129 12.76 20.67 3.83
C ARG A 129 13.64 20.35 2.65
N TRP A 130 13.25 19.36 1.85
CA TRP A 130 13.95 18.97 0.64
C TRP A 130 12.98 18.28 -0.34
N HIS A 131 13.40 18.15 -1.59
CA HIS A 131 12.71 17.36 -2.59
C HIS A 131 13.71 16.74 -3.58
N VAL A 132 13.37 15.56 -4.11
CA VAL A 132 14.15 14.81 -5.11
C VAL A 132 13.19 14.19 -6.10
N ASN A 133 13.48 14.33 -7.38
CA ASN A 133 12.65 13.72 -8.42
C ASN A 133 13.26 12.40 -8.89
N MET A 134 12.48 11.34 -8.88
CA MET A 134 12.93 9.99 -9.24
C MET A 134 13.51 9.92 -10.66
N VAL A 135 12.89 10.59 -11.61
CA VAL A 135 13.32 10.58 -13.02
C VAL A 135 14.46 11.57 -13.25
N ARG A 136 14.24 12.85 -12.96
CA ARG A 136 15.17 13.93 -13.29
C ARG A 136 16.49 13.81 -12.52
N ASP A 137 16.43 13.56 -11.21
CA ASP A 137 17.60 13.62 -10.33
C ASP A 137 18.24 12.23 -10.16
N LEU A 138 17.43 11.18 -10.12
CA LEU A 138 17.90 9.81 -9.92
C LEU A 138 17.97 8.99 -11.22
N GLY A 139 17.47 9.47 -12.36
CA GLY A 139 17.47 8.73 -13.64
C GLY A 139 16.61 7.49 -13.58
N GLY A 140 15.49 7.57 -12.85
CA GLY A 140 14.59 6.46 -12.65
C GLY A 140 13.65 6.20 -13.82
N SER A 141 13.09 4.99 -13.85
CA SER A 141 12.09 4.53 -14.82
C SER A 141 11.04 3.63 -14.16
N ILE A 142 9.86 3.56 -14.78
CA ILE A 142 8.70 2.81 -14.28
C ILE A 142 8.45 1.63 -15.20
N SER A 143 8.17 0.44 -14.64
CA SER A 143 7.73 -0.71 -15.40
C SER A 143 6.36 -0.45 -16.01
N ILE A 144 6.26 -0.52 -17.34
CA ILE A 144 5.03 -0.39 -18.11
C ILE A 144 4.67 -1.75 -18.64
N VAL A 145 3.57 -2.30 -18.14
CA VAL A 145 3.14 -3.66 -18.50
C VAL A 145 2.20 -3.69 -19.69
N ASP A 146 1.62 -2.58 -20.08
CA ASP A 146 0.71 -2.59 -21.22
C ASP A 146 1.49 -2.48 -22.54
N ALA A 147 1.60 -3.63 -23.20
CA ALA A 147 2.41 -3.90 -24.38
C ALA A 147 1.79 -3.33 -25.69
N GLY A 148 1.13 -2.20 -25.65
CA GLY A 148 0.46 -1.69 -26.84
C GLY A 148 1.04 -0.42 -27.43
N GLU A 149 1.48 0.51 -26.56
CA GLU A 149 1.87 1.83 -27.02
C GLU A 149 3.16 2.30 -26.31
N PRO A 150 4.22 2.66 -27.02
CA PRO A 150 5.52 3.04 -26.45
C PRO A 150 5.51 4.35 -25.66
N GLU A 151 4.39 5.05 -25.57
CA GLU A 151 4.25 6.35 -24.92
C GLU A 151 3.33 6.36 -23.69
N THR A 152 2.76 5.22 -23.29
CA THR A 152 1.93 5.14 -22.10
C THR A 152 2.80 4.97 -20.85
N TYR A 153 2.92 6.03 -20.08
CA TYR A 153 3.74 6.11 -18.87
C TYR A 153 3.13 5.39 -17.64
N GLY A 154 2.16 4.49 -17.84
CA GLY A 154 1.44 3.86 -16.75
C GLY A 154 0.78 4.90 -15.82
N TRP A 155 0.64 4.57 -14.52
CA TRP A 155 0.03 5.47 -13.53
C TRP A 155 1.05 6.30 -12.72
N GLY A 156 2.28 6.40 -13.19
CA GLY A 156 3.36 7.10 -12.51
C GLY A 156 3.91 6.32 -11.31
N TYR A 157 4.61 7.01 -10.41
CA TYR A 157 5.11 6.42 -9.19
C TYR A 157 3.97 6.25 -8.17
N CYS A 158 3.71 5.02 -7.73
CA CYS A 158 2.58 4.65 -6.87
C CYS A 158 2.99 4.04 -5.52
N TRP A 159 4.24 3.57 -5.39
CA TRP A 159 4.77 3.05 -4.13
C TRP A 159 4.84 4.15 -3.05
N SER A 160 4.79 3.75 -1.78
CA SER A 160 4.86 4.66 -0.65
C SER A 160 6.25 4.65 -0.02
N PRO A 161 6.84 5.82 0.34
CA PRO A 161 8.17 5.91 0.94
C PRO A 161 8.27 5.08 2.21
N LEU A 162 9.39 4.38 2.43
CA LEU A 162 9.70 3.68 3.67
C LEU A 162 10.78 4.45 4.42
N VAL A 163 10.57 4.75 5.69
CA VAL A 163 11.57 5.37 6.54
C VAL A 163 12.18 4.34 7.47
N ASP A 164 13.51 4.28 7.50
CA ASP A 164 14.30 3.40 8.34
C ASP A 164 15.48 4.15 8.94
N ASP A 165 15.43 4.41 10.24
CA ASP A 165 16.39 5.22 10.98
C ASP A 165 16.65 6.60 10.32
N ASN A 166 17.84 6.79 9.76
CA ASN A 166 18.23 8.01 9.06
C ASN A 166 17.99 7.95 7.54
N LYS A 167 17.30 6.94 7.04
CA LYS A 167 17.11 6.71 5.59
C LYS A 167 15.66 6.83 5.17
N VAL A 168 15.43 7.40 4.00
CA VAL A 168 14.20 7.26 3.22
C VAL A 168 14.49 6.32 2.07
N ILE A 169 13.83 5.17 2.06
CA ILE A 169 13.95 4.17 1.01
C ILE A 169 12.95 4.48 -0.08
N CYS A 170 13.46 4.62 -1.29
CA CYS A 170 12.70 4.92 -2.49
C CYS A 170 13.03 3.93 -3.62
N VAL A 171 12.13 3.81 -4.59
CA VAL A 171 12.25 2.90 -5.73
C VAL A 171 12.22 3.71 -7.02
N PRO A 172 13.34 4.38 -7.40
CA PRO A 172 13.40 5.12 -8.65
C PRO A 172 13.29 4.22 -9.88
N GLY A 173 13.79 2.96 -9.81
CA GLY A 173 13.89 2.09 -10.97
C GLY A 173 15.04 2.47 -11.92
N GLY A 174 15.27 1.62 -12.94
CA GLY A 174 16.16 1.89 -14.05
C GLY A 174 17.63 1.52 -13.87
N ASP A 175 18.40 1.78 -14.91
CA ASP A 175 19.79 1.29 -15.07
C ASP A 175 20.78 1.76 -13.98
N ARG A 176 20.43 2.81 -13.26
CA ARG A 176 21.28 3.35 -12.17
C ARG A 176 20.98 2.68 -10.81
N GLY A 177 20.19 1.64 -10.81
CA GLY A 177 19.75 0.89 -9.63
C GLY A 177 18.27 1.11 -9.30
N MET A 178 17.55 0.01 -9.05
CA MET A 178 16.11 0.03 -8.83
C MET A 178 15.70 0.71 -7.53
N ILE A 179 16.44 0.47 -6.45
CA ILE A 179 16.15 0.98 -5.10
C ILE A 179 17.28 1.89 -4.62
N ALA A 180 16.95 2.91 -3.86
CA ALA A 180 17.91 3.84 -3.27
C ALA A 180 17.54 4.18 -1.83
N ALA A 181 18.54 4.51 -1.02
CA ALA A 181 18.38 5.17 0.26
C ALA A 181 18.82 6.62 0.14
N LEU A 182 17.95 7.51 0.61
CA LEU A 182 18.25 8.94 0.75
C LEU A 182 18.41 9.27 2.23
N ASP A 183 19.28 10.21 2.54
CA ASP A 183 19.35 10.77 3.88
C ASP A 183 18.01 11.48 4.22
N ARG A 184 17.43 11.14 5.36
CA ARG A 184 16.08 11.60 5.71
C ARG A 184 15.98 13.10 5.94
N GLU A 185 17.09 13.77 6.33
CA GLU A 185 17.12 15.19 6.66
C GLU A 185 17.48 16.06 5.44
N THR A 186 18.27 15.51 4.48
CA THR A 186 18.80 16.29 3.35
C THR A 186 18.29 15.86 2.00
N GLY A 187 17.81 14.60 1.85
CA GLY A 187 17.46 14.02 0.55
C GLY A 187 18.65 13.58 -0.29
N GLU A 188 19.88 13.68 0.23
CA GLU A 188 21.07 13.22 -0.48
C GLU A 188 21.11 11.69 -0.57
N VAL A 189 21.65 11.16 -1.69
CA VAL A 189 21.76 9.72 -1.90
C VAL A 189 22.83 9.14 -0.96
N ILE A 190 22.44 8.22 -0.09
CA ILE A 190 23.37 7.44 0.75
C ILE A 190 23.93 6.26 -0.07
N TRP A 191 23.05 5.49 -0.75
CA TRP A 191 23.43 4.39 -1.62
C TRP A 191 22.34 4.08 -2.67
N ARG A 192 22.72 3.32 -3.69
CA ARG A 192 21.82 2.72 -4.70
C ARG A 192 22.19 1.25 -4.92
N SER A 193 21.19 0.43 -5.24
CA SER A 193 21.36 -1.00 -5.53
C SER A 193 21.86 -1.20 -6.96
N GLU A 194 23.17 -1.09 -7.20
CA GLU A 194 23.79 -1.14 -8.54
C GLU A 194 23.54 -2.46 -9.29
N ASN A 195 23.35 -3.57 -8.56
CA ASN A 195 23.17 -4.90 -9.13
C ASN A 195 21.71 -5.32 -9.34
N LEU A 196 20.74 -4.42 -9.09
CA LEU A 196 19.33 -4.58 -9.39
C LEU A 196 18.87 -3.38 -10.20
N THR A 197 18.69 -3.57 -11.50
CA THR A 197 18.44 -2.49 -12.49
C THR A 197 17.06 -2.59 -13.15
N ASP A 198 16.13 -3.29 -12.50
CA ASP A 198 14.74 -3.36 -12.95
C ASP A 198 14.08 -1.98 -12.87
N ASP A 199 13.07 -1.75 -13.70
CA ASP A 199 12.20 -0.59 -13.59
C ASP A 199 11.38 -0.64 -12.31
N ALA A 200 11.00 0.53 -11.80
CA ALA A 200 10.13 0.62 -10.62
C ALA A 200 8.77 0.00 -10.90
N THR A 201 8.32 -0.86 -10.02
CA THR A 201 6.94 -1.35 -9.99
C THR A 201 6.07 -0.41 -9.14
N TYR A 202 4.79 -0.73 -8.96
CA TYR A 202 3.88 0.05 -8.11
C TYR A 202 3.89 -0.42 -6.65
N SER A 203 4.53 -1.57 -6.38
CA SER A 203 4.64 -2.18 -5.06
C SER A 203 5.56 -1.38 -4.14
N SER A 204 5.15 -1.20 -2.89
CA SER A 204 5.97 -0.54 -1.87
C SER A 204 7.03 -1.49 -1.30
N PRO A 205 8.25 -0.99 -1.00
CA PRO A 205 9.26 -1.80 -0.32
C PRO A 205 8.85 -2.08 1.13
N ILE A 206 9.29 -3.22 1.67
CA ILE A 206 9.20 -3.55 3.09
C ILE A 206 10.59 -3.77 3.69
N LYS A 207 10.73 -3.56 5.01
CA LYS A 207 11.91 -3.95 5.78
C LYS A 207 11.68 -5.33 6.41
N ALA A 208 12.72 -6.15 6.43
CA ALA A 208 12.74 -7.42 7.15
C ALA A 208 14.10 -7.63 7.80
N THR A 209 14.12 -8.36 8.92
CA THR A 209 15.35 -8.88 9.53
C THR A 209 15.33 -10.40 9.37
N VAL A 210 16.24 -10.95 8.58
CA VAL A 210 16.35 -12.38 8.28
C VAL A 210 17.64 -12.91 8.89
N ASP A 211 17.52 -13.75 9.91
CA ASP A 211 18.67 -14.34 10.63
C ASP A 211 19.73 -13.28 11.04
N GLY A 212 19.25 -12.14 11.55
CA GLY A 212 20.08 -11.02 12.02
C GLY A 212 20.59 -10.08 10.92
N VAL A 213 20.21 -10.27 9.66
CA VAL A 213 20.53 -9.37 8.54
C VAL A 213 19.34 -8.51 8.20
N ASP A 214 19.49 -7.19 8.33
CA ASP A 214 18.48 -6.22 7.93
C ASP A 214 18.51 -6.02 6.42
N LEU A 215 17.37 -6.15 5.78
CA LEU A 215 17.22 -6.01 4.33
C LEU A 215 15.87 -5.37 3.94
N TYR A 216 15.82 -4.82 2.75
CA TYR A 216 14.58 -4.40 2.11
C TYR A 216 14.16 -5.40 1.06
N ILE A 217 12.88 -5.73 1.04
CA ILE A 217 12.27 -6.61 0.04
C ILE A 217 11.50 -5.75 -0.94
N VAL A 218 11.77 -5.94 -2.22
CA VAL A 218 11.11 -5.23 -3.32
C VAL A 218 10.57 -6.21 -4.34
N MET A 219 9.43 -5.84 -4.94
CA MET A 219 8.84 -6.57 -6.05
C MET A 219 9.40 -6.03 -7.35
N THR A 220 9.86 -6.91 -8.23
CA THR A 220 10.25 -6.59 -9.61
C THR A 220 9.22 -7.17 -10.59
N GLN A 221 9.26 -6.76 -11.86
CA GLN A 221 8.45 -7.41 -12.88
C GLN A 221 8.82 -8.89 -13.07
N GLY A 222 10.09 -9.23 -12.80
CA GLY A 222 10.62 -10.60 -12.89
C GLY A 222 10.38 -11.48 -11.66
N GLY A 223 10.08 -10.90 -10.50
CA GLY A 223 9.95 -11.63 -9.24
C GLY A 223 10.13 -10.78 -7.98
N ILE A 224 10.98 -11.20 -7.06
CA ILE A 224 11.17 -10.57 -5.75
C ILE A 224 12.67 -10.49 -5.46
N ALA A 225 13.15 -9.40 -4.90
CA ALA A 225 14.54 -9.21 -4.54
C ALA A 225 14.73 -8.70 -3.12
N GLY A 226 15.84 -9.07 -2.48
CA GLY A 226 16.25 -8.59 -1.16
C GLY A 226 17.56 -7.83 -1.23
N ILE A 227 17.59 -6.64 -0.63
CA ILE A 227 18.65 -5.64 -0.70
C ILE A 227 19.15 -5.37 0.70
N ALA A 228 20.46 -5.40 0.93
CA ALA A 228 21.06 -5.08 2.23
C ALA A 228 20.68 -3.65 2.67
N ALA A 229 20.17 -3.52 3.88
CA ALA A 229 19.76 -2.21 4.41
C ALA A 229 20.94 -1.26 4.66
N VAL A 230 22.14 -1.81 4.84
CA VAL A 230 23.35 -1.05 5.17
C VAL A 230 23.93 -0.29 3.97
N ASP A 231 23.95 -0.90 2.78
CA ASP A 231 24.70 -0.36 1.63
C ASP A 231 24.04 -0.59 0.26
N GLY A 232 22.87 -1.19 0.21
CA GLY A 232 22.12 -1.40 -1.03
C GLY A 232 22.59 -2.59 -1.89
N GLU A 233 23.47 -3.46 -1.34
CA GLU A 233 23.91 -4.66 -2.06
C GLU A 233 22.75 -5.64 -2.27
N LEU A 234 22.70 -6.25 -3.46
CA LEU A 234 21.74 -7.30 -3.77
C LEU A 234 22.14 -8.61 -3.04
N LEU A 235 21.34 -9.01 -2.04
CA LEU A 235 21.59 -10.22 -1.26
C LEU A 235 20.99 -11.47 -1.91
N TRP A 236 19.85 -11.33 -2.56
CA TRP A 236 19.17 -12.41 -3.27
C TRP A 236 18.18 -11.86 -4.31
N ASN A 237 17.89 -12.67 -5.32
CA ASN A 237 16.93 -12.35 -6.37
C ASN A 237 16.18 -13.63 -6.79
N TYR A 238 14.93 -13.75 -6.36
CA TYR A 238 14.03 -14.78 -6.82
C TYR A 238 13.43 -14.38 -8.16
N LYS A 239 13.81 -15.08 -9.21
CA LYS A 239 13.23 -14.91 -10.54
C LYS A 239 12.21 -16.01 -10.82
N ARG A 240 11.03 -15.60 -11.23
CA ARG A 240 9.97 -16.51 -11.68
C ARG A 240 10.33 -17.07 -13.07
N ASP A 241 9.93 -18.31 -13.34
CA ASP A 241 10.04 -18.89 -14.70
C ASP A 241 9.35 -18.05 -15.77
N ARG A 242 8.26 -17.37 -15.36
CA ARG A 242 7.55 -16.40 -16.18
C ARG A 242 7.39 -15.12 -15.38
N PRO A 243 7.87 -13.98 -15.90
CA PRO A 243 7.62 -12.67 -15.28
C PRO A 243 6.13 -12.42 -15.05
N TYR A 244 5.81 -11.53 -14.16
CA TYR A 244 4.44 -11.07 -13.97
C TYR A 244 3.93 -10.43 -15.27
N SER A 245 2.79 -10.90 -15.74
CA SER A 245 2.14 -10.37 -16.96
C SER A 245 1.16 -9.26 -16.66
N ASP A 246 1.12 -8.81 -15.43
CA ASP A 246 0.20 -7.81 -14.91
C ASP A 246 0.97 -6.75 -14.13
N VAL A 247 0.32 -5.63 -13.81
CA VAL A 247 0.91 -4.59 -12.98
C VAL A 247 1.20 -5.10 -11.57
N VAL A 248 2.41 -4.88 -11.10
CA VAL A 248 2.88 -5.34 -9.78
C VAL A 248 2.56 -4.27 -8.74
N ILE A 249 1.44 -4.42 -8.02
CA ILE A 249 0.96 -3.42 -7.06
C ILE A 249 1.01 -3.90 -5.61
N PRO A 250 0.53 -5.12 -5.25
CA PRO A 250 0.49 -5.54 -3.87
C PRO A 250 1.87 -5.57 -3.23
N THR A 251 1.95 -5.06 -2.01
CA THR A 251 3.15 -5.13 -1.17
C THR A 251 3.35 -6.55 -0.68
N PRO A 252 4.56 -7.13 -0.72
CA PRO A 252 4.83 -8.47 -0.22
C PRO A 252 4.71 -8.53 1.30
N VAL A 253 4.49 -9.71 1.86
CA VAL A 253 4.52 -9.96 3.30
C VAL A 253 5.70 -10.87 3.64
N TYR A 254 6.48 -10.45 4.64
CA TYR A 254 7.53 -11.27 5.24
C TYR A 254 7.08 -11.86 6.57
N HIS A 255 7.31 -13.15 6.77
CA HIS A 255 7.07 -13.84 8.04
C HIS A 255 7.95 -15.07 8.15
N ASP A 256 8.69 -15.18 9.25
CA ASP A 256 9.47 -16.37 9.62
C ASP A 256 10.27 -16.96 8.44
N GLN A 257 11.23 -16.19 7.93
CA GLN A 257 12.10 -16.55 6.78
C GLN A 257 11.35 -16.78 5.44
N HIS A 258 10.07 -16.45 5.37
CA HIS A 258 9.27 -16.59 4.15
C HIS A 258 8.79 -15.24 3.63
N VAL A 259 8.75 -15.13 2.30
CA VAL A 259 8.14 -13.99 1.62
C VAL A 259 6.97 -14.48 0.79
N TYR A 260 5.81 -13.91 1.05
CA TYR A 260 4.61 -14.14 0.26
C TYR A 260 4.35 -12.94 -0.64
N ALA A 261 4.04 -13.21 -1.90
CA ALA A 261 3.66 -12.21 -2.88
C ALA A 261 2.51 -12.72 -3.77
N SER A 262 1.65 -11.81 -4.20
CA SER A 262 0.58 -12.10 -5.15
C SER A 262 0.44 -10.95 -6.14
N VAL A 263 0.27 -11.26 -7.41
CA VAL A 263 0.09 -10.27 -8.48
C VAL A 263 -0.99 -10.72 -9.43
N GLY A 264 -2.10 -10.02 -9.47
CA GLY A 264 -3.18 -10.12 -10.44
C GLY A 264 -3.42 -11.52 -11.01
N SER A 265 -3.48 -11.63 -12.32
CA SER A 265 -3.70 -12.90 -13.01
C SER A 265 -2.56 -13.92 -12.83
N ALA A 266 -1.38 -13.50 -12.41
CA ALA A 266 -0.21 -14.36 -12.23
C ALA A 266 -0.32 -15.32 -11.04
N GLY A 267 -1.14 -15.00 -10.01
CA GLY A 267 -1.28 -15.80 -8.80
C GLY A 267 -0.32 -15.39 -7.69
N CYS A 268 -0.02 -16.31 -6.77
CA CYS A 268 0.81 -16.05 -5.59
C CYS A 268 1.96 -17.04 -5.47
N ASP A 269 3.06 -16.55 -4.92
CA ASP A 269 4.27 -17.33 -4.60
C ASP A 269 4.55 -17.24 -3.10
N LEU A 270 4.97 -18.34 -2.48
CA LEU A 270 5.68 -18.35 -1.22
C LEU A 270 7.10 -18.81 -1.48
N ILE A 271 8.07 -18.00 -1.08
CA ILE A 271 9.49 -18.33 -1.13
C ILE A 271 10.05 -18.39 0.28
N ARG A 272 11.06 -19.24 0.47
CA ARG A 272 11.83 -19.35 1.69
C ARG A 272 13.24 -18.82 1.49
N LEU A 273 13.71 -18.04 2.46
CA LEU A 273 15.05 -17.50 2.53
C LEU A 273 15.88 -18.33 3.51
N VAL A 274 17.08 -18.75 3.11
CA VAL A 274 18.01 -19.48 3.97
C VAL A 274 19.35 -18.76 3.90
N LYS A 275 19.74 -18.13 5.00
CA LYS A 275 21.00 -17.41 5.11
C LYS A 275 22.16 -18.36 4.89
N GLN A 276 23.08 -18.03 3.99
CA GLN A 276 24.34 -18.74 3.76
C GLN A 276 25.48 -18.03 4.48
N ASP A 277 25.54 -16.71 4.37
CA ASP A 277 26.44 -15.81 5.08
C ASP A 277 25.83 -14.42 5.25
N GLU A 278 26.58 -13.41 5.69
CA GLU A 278 26.07 -12.04 5.93
C GLU A 278 25.67 -11.32 4.61
N ARG A 279 26.04 -11.84 3.46
CA ARG A 279 25.88 -11.22 2.14
C ARG A 279 25.12 -12.08 1.12
N SER A 280 24.70 -13.28 1.51
CA SER A 280 24.01 -14.17 0.59
C SER A 280 22.96 -15.04 1.24
N PHE A 281 21.90 -15.30 0.48
CA PHE A 281 20.79 -16.17 0.85
C PHE A 281 20.46 -17.11 -0.30
N ASP A 282 20.25 -18.37 0.02
CA ASP A 282 19.55 -19.28 -0.88
C ASP A 282 18.05 -18.97 -0.84
N VAL A 283 17.42 -18.94 -2.01
CA VAL A 283 16.00 -18.69 -2.15
C VAL A 283 15.35 -19.89 -2.83
N THR A 284 14.34 -20.46 -2.17
CA THR A 284 13.61 -21.60 -2.71
C THR A 284 12.12 -21.30 -2.76
N GLN A 285 11.47 -21.65 -3.88
CA GLN A 285 10.00 -21.60 -3.96
C GLN A 285 9.43 -22.74 -3.11
N VAL A 286 8.59 -22.38 -2.13
CA VAL A 286 7.82 -23.33 -1.33
C VAL A 286 6.62 -23.80 -2.13
N TYR A 287 5.87 -22.86 -2.68
CA TYR A 287 4.80 -23.14 -3.62
C TYR A 287 4.52 -21.96 -4.54
N PHE A 288 3.87 -22.27 -5.65
CA PHE A 288 3.11 -21.36 -6.50
C PHE A 288 1.65 -21.78 -6.48
N SER A 289 0.73 -20.82 -6.37
CA SER A 289 -0.71 -21.09 -6.37
C SER A 289 -1.48 -20.02 -7.16
N ARG A 290 -2.63 -20.41 -7.73
CA ARG A 290 -3.59 -19.50 -8.34
C ARG A 290 -4.82 -19.25 -7.45
N ASN A 291 -4.74 -19.58 -6.19
CA ASN A 291 -5.82 -19.36 -5.25
C ASN A 291 -5.98 -17.88 -4.89
N MET A 292 -4.87 -17.17 -4.70
CA MET A 292 -4.85 -15.72 -4.53
C MET A 292 -4.35 -15.06 -5.82
N LYS A 293 -5.16 -14.17 -6.36
CA LYS A 293 -4.89 -13.33 -7.53
C LYS A 293 -5.24 -11.90 -7.14
N ASN A 294 -4.42 -11.33 -6.27
CA ASN A 294 -4.65 -10.01 -5.72
C ASN A 294 -4.17 -8.93 -6.68
N ASP A 295 -5.06 -8.05 -7.11
CA ASP A 295 -4.74 -6.98 -8.05
C ASP A 295 -4.25 -5.73 -7.31
N LEU A 296 -4.98 -5.27 -6.31
CA LEU A 296 -4.77 -3.95 -5.71
C LEU A 296 -4.94 -3.93 -4.19
N GLY A 297 -5.87 -4.70 -3.66
CA GLY A 297 -6.39 -4.57 -2.31
C GLY A 297 -5.46 -5.04 -1.18
N GLY A 298 -4.30 -5.59 -1.53
CA GLY A 298 -3.40 -6.17 -0.55
C GLY A 298 -3.97 -7.42 0.14
N PHE A 299 -3.25 -7.89 1.13
CA PHE A 299 -3.63 -9.05 1.92
C PHE A 299 -3.12 -8.92 3.36
N VAL A 300 -3.71 -9.72 4.25
CA VAL A 300 -3.38 -9.80 5.68
C VAL A 300 -2.91 -11.22 6.00
N LEU A 301 -1.76 -11.34 6.64
CA LEU A 301 -1.36 -12.59 7.29
C LEU A 301 -1.79 -12.57 8.76
N HIS A 302 -2.68 -13.50 9.15
CA HIS A 302 -3.12 -13.65 10.53
C HIS A 302 -3.25 -15.13 10.90
N ASN A 303 -2.67 -15.53 12.03
CA ASN A 303 -2.73 -16.89 12.57
C ASN A 303 -2.45 -17.99 11.54
N GLY A 304 -1.40 -17.82 10.73
CA GLY A 304 -0.97 -18.80 9.72
C GLY A 304 -1.83 -18.83 8.45
N HIS A 305 -2.73 -17.86 8.27
CA HIS A 305 -3.59 -17.76 7.08
C HIS A 305 -3.45 -16.40 6.39
N ILE A 306 -3.53 -16.41 5.06
CA ILE A 306 -3.57 -15.21 4.22
C ILE A 306 -5.03 -14.92 3.83
N TYR A 307 -5.45 -13.68 4.09
CA TYR A 307 -6.76 -13.15 3.73
C TYR A 307 -6.60 -12.01 2.72
N GLY A 308 -7.38 -12.01 1.67
CA GLY A 308 -7.37 -10.95 0.66
C GLY A 308 -8.40 -11.16 -0.42
N SER A 309 -8.61 -10.16 -1.27
CA SER A 309 -9.45 -10.32 -2.46
C SER A 309 -8.68 -11.02 -3.59
N SER A 310 -9.40 -11.77 -4.40
CA SER A 310 -8.83 -12.55 -5.50
C SER A 310 -9.75 -12.52 -6.70
N SER A 311 -9.23 -12.08 -7.85
CA SER A 311 -9.97 -12.05 -9.11
C SER A 311 -10.71 -13.36 -9.37
N ARG A 312 -12.02 -13.27 -9.62
CA ARG A 312 -12.96 -14.37 -9.88
C ARG A 312 -13.36 -15.20 -8.65
N ARG A 313 -12.75 -15.02 -7.48
CA ARG A 313 -13.07 -15.75 -6.24
C ARG A 313 -13.73 -14.89 -5.18
N GLY A 314 -13.64 -13.56 -5.31
CA GLY A 314 -14.00 -12.63 -4.24
C GLY A 314 -12.95 -12.67 -3.12
N TRP A 315 -13.38 -12.70 -1.89
CA TRP A 315 -12.50 -12.82 -0.73
C TRP A 315 -12.06 -14.26 -0.54
N VAL A 316 -10.81 -14.42 -0.11
CA VAL A 316 -10.15 -15.72 -0.01
C VAL A 316 -9.43 -15.82 1.33
N CYS A 317 -9.52 -16.99 1.96
CA CYS A 317 -8.61 -17.44 2.99
C CYS A 317 -7.81 -18.64 2.46
N GLN A 318 -6.51 -18.60 2.61
CA GLN A 318 -5.63 -19.73 2.30
C GLN A 318 -4.57 -19.94 3.38
N THR A 319 -4.18 -21.18 3.61
CA THR A 319 -3.08 -21.52 4.51
C THR A 319 -1.78 -20.93 4.02
N PHE A 320 -1.06 -20.16 4.87
CA PHE A 320 0.18 -19.49 4.51
C PHE A 320 1.26 -20.47 4.07
N SER A 321 1.47 -21.57 4.82
CA SER A 321 2.58 -22.51 4.60
C SER A 321 2.40 -23.43 3.39
N SER A 322 1.17 -23.71 2.96
CA SER A 322 0.88 -24.65 1.85
C SER A 322 0.22 -24.00 0.64
N GLY A 323 -0.39 -22.83 0.80
CA GLY A 323 -1.19 -22.18 -0.25
C GLY A 323 -2.52 -22.89 -0.51
N GLU A 324 -2.93 -23.83 0.36
CA GLU A 324 -4.22 -24.50 0.29
C GLU A 324 -5.35 -23.52 0.58
N LEU A 325 -6.45 -23.70 -0.13
CA LEU A 325 -7.62 -22.84 -0.02
C LEU A 325 -8.54 -23.34 1.09
N GLU A 326 -8.75 -22.52 2.11
CA GLU A 326 -9.71 -22.81 3.18
C GLU A 326 -11.13 -22.45 2.72
N TRP A 327 -11.35 -21.21 2.30
CA TRP A 327 -12.63 -20.76 1.76
C TRP A 327 -12.46 -19.63 0.73
N TYR A 328 -13.55 -19.36 -0.02
CA TYR A 328 -13.68 -18.17 -0.85
C TYR A 328 -15.14 -17.69 -0.92
N SER A 329 -15.32 -16.38 -0.90
CA SER A 329 -16.63 -15.76 -0.69
C SER A 329 -17.59 -15.86 -1.87
N LYS A 330 -17.12 -16.07 -3.09
CA LYS A 330 -18.00 -16.17 -4.27
C LYS A 330 -19.05 -17.29 -4.19
N ARG A 331 -18.87 -18.23 -3.26
CA ARG A 331 -19.86 -19.27 -2.96
C ARG A 331 -20.91 -18.84 -1.93
N VAL A 332 -20.69 -17.70 -1.28
CA VAL A 332 -21.62 -17.14 -0.30
C VAL A 332 -22.52 -16.16 -1.03
N THR A 333 -23.84 -16.35 -0.88
CA THR A 333 -24.82 -15.43 -1.46
C THR A 333 -24.64 -14.03 -0.87
N ASP A 334 -24.67 -13.03 -1.73
CA ASP A 334 -24.57 -11.62 -1.35
C ASP A 334 -23.25 -11.24 -0.62
N SER A 335 -22.16 -12.03 -0.79
CA SER A 335 -20.85 -11.64 -0.26
C SER A 335 -20.35 -10.34 -0.90
N LEU A 336 -19.56 -9.57 -0.12
CA LEU A 336 -18.94 -8.34 -0.61
C LEU A 336 -18.08 -8.60 -1.86
N GLY A 337 -18.12 -7.69 -2.82
CA GLY A 337 -17.25 -7.69 -4.00
C GLY A 337 -15.76 -7.56 -3.65
N GLU A 338 -14.89 -7.75 -4.65
CA GLU A 338 -13.43 -7.59 -4.51
C GLU A 338 -13.09 -6.18 -4.00
N GLY A 339 -11.98 -6.04 -3.28
CA GLY A 339 -11.58 -4.75 -2.71
C GLY A 339 -10.33 -4.81 -1.86
N SER A 340 -10.18 -3.82 -0.99
CA SER A 340 -9.04 -3.66 -0.08
C SER A 340 -9.37 -4.14 1.33
N VAL A 341 -8.34 -4.56 2.08
CA VAL A 341 -8.49 -5.13 3.41
C VAL A 341 -7.56 -4.49 4.43
N ALA A 342 -8.06 -4.32 5.67
CA ALA A 342 -7.27 -4.11 6.87
C ALA A 342 -7.74 -5.07 7.97
N TYR A 343 -6.89 -5.29 8.98
CA TYR A 343 -7.18 -6.15 10.13
C TYR A 343 -7.05 -5.36 11.43
N ALA A 344 -7.97 -5.61 12.34
CA ALA A 344 -7.85 -5.25 13.76
C ALA A 344 -8.75 -6.14 14.61
N ASP A 345 -8.32 -6.44 15.84
CA ASP A 345 -9.11 -7.08 16.91
C ASP A 345 -9.90 -8.32 16.47
N GLY A 346 -9.25 -9.24 15.75
CA GLY A 346 -9.87 -10.50 15.28
C GLY A 346 -10.74 -10.36 14.03
N HIS A 347 -10.84 -9.15 13.44
CA HIS A 347 -11.71 -8.89 12.31
C HIS A 347 -10.96 -8.33 11.10
N LEU A 348 -11.51 -8.58 9.90
CA LEU A 348 -11.10 -7.98 8.66
C LEU A 348 -12.12 -6.89 8.26
N TYR A 349 -11.62 -5.73 7.95
CA TYR A 349 -12.35 -4.57 7.46
C TYR A 349 -12.20 -4.54 5.95
N LEU A 350 -13.25 -4.85 5.23
CA LEU A 350 -13.26 -5.01 3.78
C LEU A 350 -13.90 -3.77 3.14
N TYR A 351 -13.23 -3.19 2.15
CA TYR A 351 -13.77 -2.06 1.40
C TYR A 351 -13.86 -2.44 -0.09
N ALA A 352 -15.09 -2.53 -0.61
CA ALA A 352 -15.35 -2.94 -1.98
C ALA A 352 -14.82 -1.90 -2.99
N GLU A 353 -14.22 -2.40 -4.09
CA GLU A 353 -13.66 -1.51 -5.11
C GLU A 353 -14.70 -0.88 -6.04
N ARG A 354 -15.84 -1.54 -6.27
CA ARG A 354 -16.88 -1.10 -7.23
C ARG A 354 -18.07 -0.43 -6.59
N GLU A 355 -18.58 -1.07 -5.57
CA GLU A 355 -19.67 -0.59 -4.76
C GLU A 355 -19.13 0.29 -3.63
N ALA A 356 -19.98 1.11 -3.05
CA ALA A 356 -19.61 1.92 -1.88
C ALA A 356 -19.70 1.12 -0.56
N ASP A 357 -19.65 -0.20 -0.65
CA ASP A 357 -19.89 -1.13 0.46
C ASP A 357 -18.64 -1.37 1.30
N VAL A 358 -18.86 -1.48 2.59
CA VAL A 358 -17.84 -1.82 3.60
C VAL A 358 -18.38 -2.94 4.48
N ALA A 359 -17.60 -3.99 4.69
CA ALA A 359 -18.00 -5.11 5.53
C ALA A 359 -16.97 -5.42 6.62
N LEU A 360 -17.48 -5.84 7.79
CA LEU A 360 -16.70 -6.44 8.86
C LEU A 360 -16.90 -7.94 8.79
N ILE A 361 -15.81 -8.70 8.72
CA ILE A 361 -15.87 -10.17 8.79
C ILE A 361 -14.93 -10.68 9.87
N GLU A 362 -15.22 -11.85 10.40
CA GLU A 362 -14.31 -12.53 11.33
C GLU A 362 -13.08 -13.08 10.60
N ALA A 363 -11.89 -12.89 11.18
CA ALA A 363 -10.62 -13.35 10.62
C ALA A 363 -10.31 -14.78 11.04
N PHE A 364 -11.04 -15.76 10.49
CA PHE A 364 -10.89 -17.17 10.84
C PHE A 364 -10.98 -18.10 9.61
N PRO A 365 -10.36 -19.29 9.64
CA PRO A 365 -10.25 -20.14 8.46
C PRO A 365 -11.49 -20.98 8.16
N GLU A 366 -12.46 -21.07 9.09
CA GLU A 366 -13.63 -21.93 8.95
C GLU A 366 -14.65 -21.44 7.93
N GLY A 367 -14.66 -20.13 7.61
CA GLY A 367 -15.60 -19.60 6.61
C GLY A 367 -15.64 -18.07 6.52
N TYR A 368 -16.42 -17.57 5.57
CA TYR A 368 -16.71 -16.15 5.40
C TYR A 368 -17.95 -15.80 6.24
N GLU A 369 -17.77 -15.10 7.34
CA GLU A 369 -18.86 -14.70 8.24
C GLU A 369 -18.89 -13.19 8.45
N GLU A 370 -19.93 -12.52 7.94
CA GLU A 370 -20.09 -11.07 8.12
C GLU A 370 -20.65 -10.74 9.51
N LYS A 371 -19.99 -9.80 10.17
CA LYS A 371 -20.38 -9.21 11.44
C LYS A 371 -21.07 -7.84 11.29
N GLY A 372 -21.13 -7.35 10.06
CA GLY A 372 -21.84 -6.12 9.69
C GLY A 372 -21.44 -5.60 8.32
N ARG A 373 -22.34 -4.82 7.72
CA ARG A 373 -22.13 -4.16 6.43
C ARG A 373 -22.85 -2.82 6.43
N PHE A 374 -22.26 -1.86 5.72
CA PHE A 374 -22.90 -0.58 5.41
C PHE A 374 -22.42 -0.03 4.07
N GLU A 375 -23.18 0.88 3.51
CA GLU A 375 -22.79 1.65 2.33
C GLU A 375 -22.26 3.03 2.76
N LEU A 376 -21.30 3.58 2.01
CA LEU A 376 -20.87 4.96 2.23
C LEU A 376 -22.07 5.91 2.00
N PRO A 377 -22.20 7.00 2.78
CA PRO A 377 -23.36 7.89 2.71
C PRO A 377 -23.44 8.69 1.40
N GLU A 378 -22.35 8.77 0.68
CA GLU A 378 -22.24 9.43 -0.62
C GLU A 378 -21.05 8.84 -1.40
N GLU A 379 -21.13 8.89 -2.74
CA GLU A 379 -20.05 8.53 -3.65
C GLU A 379 -19.43 9.76 -4.29
N SER A 380 -18.14 9.67 -4.63
CA SER A 380 -17.42 10.76 -5.31
C SER A 380 -18.04 11.10 -6.66
N GLN A 381 -18.18 12.40 -6.90
CA GLN A 381 -18.53 12.94 -8.22
C GLN A 381 -17.28 13.20 -9.10
N MET A 382 -16.08 13.00 -8.54
CA MET A 382 -14.80 13.20 -9.23
C MET A 382 -14.16 11.89 -9.69
N ARG A 383 -14.84 10.77 -9.50
CA ARG A 383 -14.35 9.46 -9.94
C ARG A 383 -14.30 9.37 -11.46
N ALA A 384 -13.16 8.96 -12.02
CA ALA A 384 -13.02 8.73 -13.45
C ALA A 384 -13.89 7.54 -13.93
N PRO A 385 -14.23 7.42 -15.22
CA PRO A 385 -15.17 6.42 -15.73
C PRO A 385 -14.83 4.96 -15.38
N SER A 386 -13.54 4.61 -15.33
CA SER A 386 -13.05 3.28 -14.91
C SER A 386 -12.46 3.28 -13.49
N GLY A 387 -12.50 4.42 -12.80
CA GLY A 387 -12.01 4.57 -11.44
C GLY A 387 -12.88 3.80 -10.45
N LYS A 388 -12.25 3.31 -9.38
CA LYS A 388 -12.89 2.51 -8.33
C LYS A 388 -12.37 2.95 -6.95
N ASN A 389 -12.82 2.30 -5.89
CA ASN A 389 -12.32 2.48 -4.53
C ASN A 389 -11.04 1.65 -4.34
N TRP A 390 -9.88 2.24 -4.59
CA TRP A 390 -8.59 1.55 -4.48
C TRP A 390 -7.77 1.96 -3.26
N THR A 391 -8.33 2.82 -2.42
CA THR A 391 -7.69 3.20 -1.16
C THR A 391 -7.96 2.14 -0.11
N HIS A 392 -6.92 1.76 0.64
CA HIS A 392 -7.06 0.78 1.72
C HIS A 392 -7.78 1.41 2.93
N PRO A 393 -8.60 0.62 3.67
CA PRO A 393 -9.11 1.04 4.96
C PRO A 393 -7.96 1.33 5.92
N VAL A 394 -8.13 2.34 6.78
CA VAL A 394 -7.15 2.69 7.82
C VAL A 394 -7.83 2.65 9.18
N ILE A 395 -7.21 1.98 10.15
CA ILE A 395 -7.73 1.80 11.51
C ILE A 395 -6.74 2.43 12.49
N ALA A 396 -7.13 3.52 13.11
CA ALA A 396 -6.30 4.26 14.05
C ALA A 396 -7.15 5.02 15.06
N GLY A 397 -6.78 4.97 16.34
CA GLY A 397 -7.46 5.71 17.42
C GLY A 397 -8.91 5.30 17.64
N GLY A 398 -9.27 4.03 17.44
CA GLY A 398 -10.63 3.54 17.52
C GLY A 398 -11.54 4.03 16.40
N LYS A 399 -10.95 4.44 15.28
CA LYS A 399 -11.65 4.97 14.12
C LYS A 399 -11.29 4.22 12.86
N LEU A 400 -12.28 4.12 11.96
CA LEU A 400 -12.11 3.62 10.60
C LEU A 400 -12.14 4.80 9.63
N TYR A 401 -11.10 4.95 8.83
CA TYR A 401 -10.99 5.96 7.78
C TYR A 401 -11.11 5.30 6.41
N LEU A 402 -12.01 5.82 5.59
CA LEU A 402 -12.28 5.36 4.22
C LEU A 402 -12.21 6.54 3.27
N ARG A 403 -11.63 6.34 2.10
CA ARG A 403 -11.51 7.39 1.08
C ARG A 403 -12.15 6.97 -0.24
N ASP A 404 -12.92 7.89 -0.81
CA ASP A 404 -13.37 7.86 -2.20
C ASP A 404 -13.04 9.20 -2.87
N GLN A 405 -11.92 9.27 -3.58
CA GLN A 405 -11.40 10.47 -4.25
C GLN A 405 -11.30 11.68 -3.30
N GLU A 406 -12.14 12.72 -3.51
CA GLU A 406 -12.18 13.93 -2.69
C GLU A 406 -12.81 13.70 -1.31
N LEU A 407 -13.50 12.59 -1.10
CA LEU A 407 -14.20 12.27 0.13
C LEU A 407 -13.31 11.44 1.06
N LEU A 408 -13.19 11.87 2.30
CA LEU A 408 -12.59 11.11 3.39
C LEU A 408 -13.59 11.01 4.53
N PHE A 409 -13.97 9.79 4.87
CA PHE A 409 -14.92 9.45 5.92
C PHE A 409 -14.19 8.98 7.16
N CYS A 410 -14.73 9.32 8.33
CA CYS A 410 -14.24 8.85 9.63
C CYS A 410 -15.40 8.27 10.42
N TYR A 411 -15.30 7.01 10.79
CA TYR A 411 -16.30 6.29 11.58
C TYR A 411 -15.73 5.93 12.95
N ASP A 412 -16.60 5.94 13.97
CA ASP A 412 -16.30 5.43 15.30
C ASP A 412 -16.54 3.91 15.31
N ILE A 413 -15.52 3.16 15.66
CA ILE A 413 -15.56 1.68 15.69
C ILE A 413 -15.27 1.11 17.09
N LYS A 414 -15.42 1.95 18.14
CA LYS A 414 -15.39 1.53 19.56
C LYS A 414 -16.77 1.44 20.18
#